data_0a4d2296847221b65d828bdc171c8d52
#
_entry.id   0a4d2296847221b65d828bdc171c8d52
#
_cell.length_a   1.000
_cell.length_b   1.000
_cell.length_c   1.000
_cell.angle_alpha   90.00
_cell.angle_beta   90.00
_cell.angle_gamma   90.00
#
_symmetry.space_group_name_H-M   'P 1'
#
loop_
_entity.id
_entity.type
_entity.pdbx_description
1 polymer ?
#
loop_
_entity_poly.entity_id
_entity_poly.type
_entity_poly.pdbx_seq_one_letter_code
_entity_poly.pdbx_strand_id
1 'polypeptide(L)'
;MKALEGASLPAAQQLGKRLQEPLREAETWPGTFAALAGELPAVQSFVARLKDETDTAIKAALNAQLARNKSLISDLSKLIESLQQQASVDGESDDDQDGDEDEEVAAAPRVGAAAAINAYIQAVRTQARNAAAKRSTNKTTRNGKIIEWLSDRTLPASDLANLGTSLLLQTHARRFTNPVKRYIDGIPKRYRAFRKLRQDEGHWYAKSGFEPRDLHPLELDVVLLAILRSAGDLLQRPTVMRDIESPAWASLKPTLSTLRSQVVVDEATDFSPIQLACMAALAHPRLRSFFACGDFNQRLTTWGSRSTEELQWVFADVDIRRITVTYRQSRQLNELARDIIRCIGGSVQDAVLPAEVDNEGLPPVLLEYASGNDTVGWLATRIREIDQFMDGNLPSTAIFVNSEAEVEAVAVALNEALAQQNIPVVACREGQAVGQESNVRVFDVQHIKGLEFEAVFFVGIDQLAVGQPELFGKFMYVGATRAAQYLGMTCTAALPNALEPLRKHFGTNWNAARLGQTDSQGHNT
;
A
#
# COMPACT_ATOMS: atom_id res chain seq x y z
N MET A 1 29.33 -17.56 -5.75
CA MET A 1 30.42 -17.43 -6.75
C MET A 1 31.71 -17.98 -6.20
N LYS A 2 32.35 -17.39 -5.20
CA LYS A 2 33.64 -17.92 -4.64
C LYS A 2 33.65 -19.43 -4.34
N ALA A 3 32.53 -19.98 -3.86
CA ALA A 3 32.39 -21.40 -3.60
C ALA A 3 32.39 -22.26 -4.88
N LEU A 4 31.87 -21.75 -6.00
CA LEU A 4 31.91 -22.45 -7.31
C LEU A 4 33.32 -22.38 -7.93
N GLU A 5 33.99 -21.23 -7.83
CA GLU A 5 35.33 -21.03 -8.37
C GLU A 5 36.40 -21.80 -7.60
N GLY A 6 36.28 -21.87 -6.28
CA GLY A 6 37.20 -22.59 -5.40
C GLY A 6 36.91 -24.09 -5.29
N ALA A 7 35.91 -24.62 -6.02
CA ALA A 7 35.56 -26.02 -5.98
C ALA A 7 36.63 -26.89 -6.70
N SER A 8 36.78 -28.12 -6.25
CA SER A 8 37.64 -29.11 -6.93
C SER A 8 37.07 -29.61 -8.27
N LEU A 9 35.75 -29.40 -8.49
CA LEU A 9 35.06 -29.86 -9.70
C LEU A 9 35.28 -28.87 -10.85
N PRO A 10 35.93 -29.26 -11.98
CA PRO A 10 36.21 -28.33 -13.09
C PRO A 10 34.97 -27.65 -13.67
N ALA A 11 33.85 -28.37 -13.75
CA ALA A 11 32.60 -27.81 -14.25
C ALA A 11 32.01 -26.72 -13.33
N ALA A 12 32.22 -26.83 -12.01
CA ALA A 12 31.83 -25.79 -11.08
C ALA A 12 32.71 -24.54 -11.25
N GLN A 13 34.01 -24.72 -11.43
CA GLN A 13 34.94 -23.61 -11.69
C GLN A 13 34.58 -22.88 -13.00
N GLN A 14 34.29 -23.64 -14.07
CA GLN A 14 33.85 -23.06 -15.34
C GLN A 14 32.57 -22.26 -15.23
N LEU A 15 31.56 -22.80 -14.52
CA LEU A 15 30.33 -22.09 -14.24
C LEU A 15 30.57 -20.82 -13.41
N GLY A 16 31.43 -20.92 -12.38
CA GLY A 16 31.78 -19.77 -11.53
C GLY A 16 32.41 -18.63 -12.35
N LYS A 17 33.39 -18.93 -13.23
CA LYS A 17 33.98 -17.94 -14.14
C LYS A 17 32.96 -17.32 -15.07
N ARG A 18 32.10 -18.14 -15.67
CA ARG A 18 31.03 -17.68 -16.57
C ARG A 18 30.02 -16.74 -15.89
N LEU A 19 29.68 -16.98 -14.62
CA LEU A 19 28.81 -16.11 -13.85
C LEU A 19 29.50 -14.84 -13.35
N GLN A 20 30.84 -14.78 -13.30
CA GLN A 20 31.57 -13.56 -12.93
C GLN A 20 31.58 -12.50 -14.01
N GLU A 21 31.62 -12.91 -15.29
CA GLU A 21 31.70 -12.01 -16.43
C GLU A 21 30.57 -10.96 -16.43
N PRO A 22 29.27 -11.34 -16.33
CA PRO A 22 28.17 -10.40 -16.22
C PRO A 22 28.26 -9.45 -15.00
N LEU A 23 28.85 -9.92 -13.90
CA LEU A 23 29.02 -9.11 -12.70
C LEU A 23 30.12 -8.05 -12.82
N ARG A 24 31.10 -8.27 -13.66
CA ARG A 24 32.17 -7.30 -13.92
C ARG A 24 31.78 -6.24 -14.93
N GLU A 25 30.95 -6.60 -15.90
CA GLU A 25 30.55 -5.72 -17.00
C GLU A 25 29.34 -4.85 -16.69
N ALA A 26 28.51 -5.25 -15.73
CA ALA A 26 27.30 -4.52 -15.41
C ALA A 26 27.59 -3.31 -14.52
N GLU A 27 27.25 -2.11 -14.99
CA GLU A 27 27.37 -0.86 -14.25
C GLU A 27 26.29 -0.69 -13.18
N THR A 28 25.15 -1.38 -13.33
CA THR A 28 23.98 -1.25 -12.44
C THR A 28 23.47 -2.61 -11.97
N TRP A 29 22.87 -2.66 -10.78
CA TRP A 29 22.24 -3.87 -10.26
C TRP A 29 21.18 -4.50 -11.19
N PRO A 30 20.22 -3.74 -11.77
CA PRO A 30 19.31 -4.30 -12.77
C PRO A 30 20.02 -4.89 -13.98
N GLY A 31 21.12 -4.27 -14.42
CA GLY A 31 21.97 -4.79 -15.48
C GLY A 31 22.60 -6.13 -15.13
N THR A 32 23.11 -6.24 -13.91
CA THR A 32 23.67 -7.49 -13.38
C THR A 32 22.65 -8.63 -13.41
N PHE A 33 21.43 -8.39 -12.92
CA PHE A 33 20.39 -9.43 -12.89
C PHE A 33 19.90 -9.79 -14.30
N ALA A 34 19.81 -8.82 -15.19
CA ALA A 34 19.46 -9.07 -16.59
C ALA A 34 20.52 -9.96 -17.29
N ALA A 35 21.80 -9.68 -17.07
CA ALA A 35 22.89 -10.46 -17.64
C ALA A 35 22.98 -11.87 -17.03
N LEU A 36 22.79 -12.02 -15.71
CA LEU A 36 22.72 -13.33 -15.05
C LEU A 36 21.55 -14.19 -15.56
N ALA A 37 20.43 -13.58 -15.93
CA ALA A 37 19.30 -14.30 -16.50
C ALA A 37 19.65 -14.93 -17.86
N GLY A 38 20.57 -14.35 -18.63
CA GLY A 38 21.09 -14.91 -19.86
C GLY A 38 21.89 -16.20 -19.64
N GLU A 39 22.48 -16.42 -18.45
CA GLU A 39 23.24 -17.61 -18.10
C GLU A 39 22.38 -18.75 -17.52
N LEU A 40 21.07 -18.56 -17.45
CA LEU A 40 20.12 -19.53 -16.90
C LEU A 40 20.25 -20.95 -17.48
N PRO A 41 20.38 -21.15 -18.80
CA PRO A 41 20.51 -22.51 -19.37
C PRO A 41 21.74 -23.25 -18.84
N ALA A 42 22.89 -22.57 -18.71
CA ALA A 42 24.12 -23.17 -18.20
C ALA A 42 23.99 -23.55 -16.71
N VAL A 43 23.36 -22.71 -15.90
CA VAL A 43 23.08 -22.98 -14.49
C VAL A 43 22.14 -24.17 -14.34
N GLN A 44 21.03 -24.19 -15.08
CA GLN A 44 20.05 -25.29 -15.04
C GLN A 44 20.68 -26.62 -15.45
N SER A 45 21.47 -26.65 -16.53
CA SER A 45 22.16 -27.84 -16.96
C SER A 45 23.14 -28.36 -15.91
N PHE A 46 23.89 -27.49 -15.26
CA PHE A 46 24.81 -27.85 -14.17
C PHE A 46 24.08 -28.41 -12.95
N VAL A 47 23.00 -27.76 -12.51
CA VAL A 47 22.18 -28.20 -11.36
C VAL A 47 21.53 -29.56 -11.66
N ALA A 48 20.94 -29.73 -12.85
CA ALA A 48 20.31 -30.98 -13.26
C ALA A 48 21.31 -32.15 -13.26
N ARG A 49 22.52 -31.96 -13.83
CA ARG A 49 23.55 -32.96 -13.82
C ARG A 49 23.98 -33.38 -12.41
N LEU A 50 24.28 -32.42 -11.53
CA LEU A 50 24.62 -32.73 -10.14
C LEU A 50 23.49 -33.41 -9.38
N LYS A 51 22.24 -33.05 -9.67
CA LYS A 51 21.07 -33.72 -9.08
C LYS A 51 21.00 -35.18 -9.48
N ASP A 52 21.17 -35.47 -10.79
CA ASP A 52 21.13 -36.82 -11.30
C ASP A 52 22.28 -37.70 -10.73
N GLU A 53 23.49 -37.15 -10.67
CA GLU A 53 24.67 -37.81 -10.08
C GLU A 53 24.43 -38.13 -8.59
N THR A 54 23.91 -37.16 -7.80
CA THR A 54 23.64 -37.33 -6.36
C THR A 54 22.49 -38.29 -6.10
N ASP A 55 21.42 -38.23 -6.86
CA ASP A 55 20.26 -39.11 -6.71
C ASP A 55 20.65 -40.57 -7.08
N THR A 56 21.48 -40.75 -8.10
CA THR A 56 21.99 -42.06 -8.50
C THR A 56 22.86 -42.65 -7.40
N ALA A 57 23.77 -41.88 -6.81
CA ALA A 57 24.64 -42.32 -5.73
C ALA A 57 23.82 -42.74 -4.49
N ILE A 58 22.81 -41.97 -4.10
CA ILE A 58 21.95 -42.26 -2.92
C ILE A 58 21.11 -43.52 -3.18
N LYS A 59 20.53 -43.67 -4.38
CA LYS A 59 19.77 -44.87 -4.76
C LYS A 59 20.64 -46.12 -4.74
N ALA A 60 21.88 -46.03 -5.26
CA ALA A 60 22.83 -47.12 -5.22
C ALA A 60 23.19 -47.54 -3.78
N ALA A 61 23.39 -46.54 -2.89
CA ALA A 61 23.62 -46.77 -1.47
C ALA A 61 22.43 -47.49 -0.80
N LEU A 62 21.23 -47.01 -1.04
CA LEU A 62 20.01 -47.63 -0.52
C LEU A 62 19.89 -49.10 -0.98
N ASN A 63 20.07 -49.36 -2.26
CA ASN A 63 20.03 -50.71 -2.80
C ASN A 63 21.09 -51.63 -2.19
N ALA A 64 22.31 -51.14 -1.98
CA ALA A 64 23.36 -51.87 -1.31
C ALA A 64 23.01 -52.20 0.15
N GLN A 65 22.38 -51.29 0.86
CA GLN A 65 21.93 -51.52 2.24
C GLN A 65 20.74 -52.49 2.28
N LEU A 66 19.80 -52.42 1.34
CA LEU A 66 18.67 -53.35 1.25
C LEU A 66 19.14 -54.79 0.90
N ALA A 67 20.18 -54.93 0.13
CA ALA A 67 20.80 -56.24 -0.15
C ALA A 67 21.41 -56.87 1.16
N ARG A 68 21.91 -56.04 2.08
CA ARG A 68 22.45 -56.47 3.37
C ARG A 68 21.39 -56.66 4.47
N ASN A 69 20.37 -55.79 4.47
CA ASN A 69 19.28 -55.78 5.45
C ASN A 69 17.93 -55.56 4.77
N LYS A 70 17.22 -56.65 4.52
CA LYS A 70 15.91 -56.61 3.82
C LYS A 70 14.81 -55.95 4.66
N SER A 71 14.96 -55.87 6.00
CA SER A 71 13.96 -55.25 6.91
C SER A 71 14.19 -53.72 7.07
N LEU A 72 15.25 -53.16 6.53
CA LEU A 72 15.62 -51.75 6.74
C LEU A 72 14.48 -50.75 6.55
N ILE A 73 13.73 -50.87 5.47
CA ILE A 73 12.61 -49.95 5.16
C ILE A 73 11.44 -50.16 6.12
N SER A 74 11.11 -51.42 6.46
CA SER A 74 10.07 -51.72 7.42
C SER A 74 10.39 -51.19 8.82
N ASP A 75 11.66 -51.35 9.24
CA ASP A 75 12.11 -50.91 10.57
C ASP A 75 12.17 -49.37 10.62
N LEU A 76 12.61 -48.73 9.55
CA LEU A 76 12.58 -47.27 9.42
C LEU A 76 11.16 -46.70 9.40
N SER A 77 10.20 -47.42 8.76
CA SER A 77 8.80 -47.02 8.78
C SER A 77 8.23 -46.99 10.20
N LYS A 78 8.52 -48.03 11.00
CA LYS A 78 8.11 -48.12 12.44
C LYS A 78 8.73 -46.98 13.26
N LEU A 79 10.00 -46.67 13.02
CA LEU A 79 10.66 -45.56 13.71
C LEU A 79 9.96 -44.23 13.34
N ILE A 80 9.66 -43.98 12.07
CA ILE A 80 8.98 -42.74 11.64
C ILE A 80 7.60 -42.63 12.27
N GLU A 81 6.83 -43.70 12.32
CA GLU A 81 5.52 -43.76 12.98
C GLU A 81 5.61 -43.42 14.47
N SER A 82 6.63 -44.00 15.18
CA SER A 82 6.86 -43.70 16.60
C SER A 82 7.25 -42.21 16.84
N LEU A 83 8.09 -41.63 15.96
CA LEU A 83 8.47 -40.22 16.04
C LEU A 83 7.30 -39.28 15.77
N GLN A 84 6.40 -39.65 14.87
CA GLN A 84 5.18 -38.88 14.61
C GLN A 84 4.20 -38.90 15.80
N GLN A 85 4.03 -40.07 16.42
CA GLN A 85 3.21 -40.19 17.63
C GLN A 85 3.76 -39.35 18.81
N GLN A 86 5.08 -39.28 18.97
CA GLN A 86 5.72 -38.45 19.98
C GLN A 86 5.50 -36.95 19.69
N ALA A 87 5.69 -36.49 18.46
CA ALA A 87 5.49 -35.09 18.08
C ALA A 87 4.05 -34.61 18.25
N SER A 88 3.05 -35.50 18.05
CA SER A 88 1.64 -35.16 18.26
C SER A 88 1.26 -35.01 19.74
N VAL A 89 2.05 -35.60 20.67
CA VAL A 89 1.83 -35.49 22.11
C VAL A 89 2.51 -34.24 22.69
N ASP A 90 3.67 -33.84 22.12
CA ASP A 90 4.47 -32.73 22.64
C ASP A 90 4.08 -31.34 22.03
N GLY A 91 3.14 -31.29 21.09
CA GLY A 91 2.66 -30.03 20.50
C GLY A 91 3.71 -29.24 19.72
N GLU A 92 4.88 -29.83 19.44
CA GLU A 92 5.92 -29.22 18.64
C GLU A 92 5.55 -29.29 17.14
N SER A 93 5.36 -28.11 16.52
CA SER A 93 5.26 -28.00 15.07
C SER A 93 6.62 -28.39 14.46
N ASP A 94 6.59 -29.30 13.50
CA ASP A 94 7.73 -29.79 12.69
C ASP A 94 8.31 -28.62 11.84
N ASP A 95 8.96 -27.64 12.46
CA ASP A 95 9.55 -26.47 11.82
C ASP A 95 11.03 -26.72 11.41
N ASP A 96 11.36 -27.97 11.09
CA ASP A 96 12.65 -28.38 10.53
C ASP A 96 12.73 -28.10 9.01
N GLN A 97 12.31 -26.90 8.59
CA GLN A 97 12.58 -26.42 7.22
C GLN A 97 13.98 -25.76 7.12
N ASP A 98 15.04 -26.55 7.36
CA ASP A 98 16.37 -26.30 6.76
C ASP A 98 16.42 -26.82 5.30
N GLY A 99 15.27 -26.95 4.67
CA GLY A 99 15.11 -27.22 3.24
C GLY A 99 15.41 -25.97 2.43
N ASP A 100 16.21 -26.11 1.39
CA ASP A 100 16.34 -25.07 0.35
C ASP A 100 14.94 -24.58 -0.05
N GLU A 101 14.63 -23.30 0.18
CA GLU A 101 13.35 -22.65 -0.16
C GLU A 101 12.98 -22.78 -1.67
N ASP A 102 13.89 -23.31 -2.48
CA ASP A 102 13.75 -23.51 -3.93
C ASP A 102 13.41 -24.98 -4.34
N GLU A 103 13.24 -25.93 -3.41
CA GLU A 103 12.72 -27.25 -3.74
C GLU A 103 11.18 -27.24 -3.57
N GLU A 104 10.45 -27.33 -4.71
CA GLU A 104 9.05 -27.77 -4.70
C GLU A 104 9.02 -29.21 -4.14
N VAL A 105 8.85 -29.33 -2.83
CA VAL A 105 8.61 -30.62 -2.18
C VAL A 105 7.16 -30.99 -2.49
N ALA A 106 6.97 -31.80 -3.53
CA ALA A 106 5.70 -32.50 -3.72
C ALA A 106 5.34 -33.16 -2.37
N ALA A 107 4.10 -33.03 -1.94
CA ALA A 107 3.62 -33.55 -0.67
C ALA A 107 4.02 -35.02 -0.52
N ALA A 108 5.10 -35.28 0.22
CA ALA A 108 5.63 -36.63 0.40
C ALA A 108 4.62 -37.46 1.22
N PRO A 109 4.43 -38.77 0.92
CA PRO A 109 3.58 -39.64 1.71
C PRO A 109 4.07 -39.64 3.16
N ARG A 110 3.14 -39.42 4.10
CA ARG A 110 3.46 -39.28 5.54
C ARG A 110 3.75 -40.59 6.23
N VAL A 111 3.29 -41.72 5.69
CA VAL A 111 3.35 -43.07 6.32
C VAL A 111 3.70 -44.14 5.29
N GLY A 112 4.30 -45.24 5.72
CA GLY A 112 4.56 -46.42 4.92
C GLY A 112 5.93 -46.44 4.23
N ALA A 113 6.18 -47.45 3.37
CA ALA A 113 7.48 -47.71 2.73
C ALA A 113 8.02 -46.53 1.92
N ALA A 114 7.15 -45.79 1.22
CA ALA A 114 7.55 -44.61 0.45
C ALA A 114 8.04 -43.47 1.37
N ALA A 115 7.40 -43.28 2.52
CA ALA A 115 7.83 -42.30 3.54
C ALA A 115 9.20 -42.68 4.11
N ALA A 116 9.42 -43.96 4.38
CA ALA A 116 10.70 -44.48 4.87
C ALA A 116 11.83 -44.31 3.84
N ILE A 117 11.59 -44.56 2.56
CA ILE A 117 12.57 -44.32 1.48
C ILE A 117 12.93 -42.82 1.40
N ASN A 118 11.93 -41.96 1.41
CA ASN A 118 12.16 -40.52 1.39
C ASN A 118 12.93 -40.04 2.63
N ALA A 119 12.59 -40.54 3.82
CA ALA A 119 13.31 -40.21 5.05
C ALA A 119 14.77 -40.69 5.01
N TYR A 120 15.06 -41.87 4.46
CA TYR A 120 16.41 -42.34 4.22
C TYR A 120 17.19 -41.38 3.31
N ILE A 121 16.59 -41.02 2.18
CA ILE A 121 17.22 -40.11 1.21
C ILE A 121 17.52 -38.76 1.85
N GLN A 122 16.59 -38.18 2.60
CA GLN A 122 16.78 -36.91 3.29
C GLN A 122 17.83 -37.00 4.41
N ALA A 123 17.83 -38.07 5.18
CA ALA A 123 18.84 -38.31 6.21
C ALA A 123 20.25 -38.40 5.61
N VAL A 124 20.43 -39.16 4.51
CA VAL A 124 21.72 -39.26 3.80
C VAL A 124 22.16 -37.91 3.24
N ARG A 125 21.24 -37.15 2.63
CA ARG A 125 21.54 -35.80 2.12
C ARG A 125 21.97 -34.85 3.22
N THR A 126 21.25 -34.84 4.37
CA THR A 126 21.59 -34.00 5.52
C THR A 126 22.94 -34.40 6.13
N GLN A 127 23.19 -35.70 6.32
CA GLN A 127 24.45 -36.21 6.81
C GLN A 127 25.62 -35.84 5.89
N ALA A 128 25.46 -35.96 4.58
CA ALA A 128 26.45 -35.60 3.58
C ALA A 128 26.75 -34.09 3.60
N ARG A 129 25.70 -33.23 3.63
CA ARG A 129 25.87 -31.77 3.73
C ARG A 129 26.63 -31.38 4.99
N ASN A 130 26.28 -31.97 6.13
CA ASN A 130 26.95 -31.72 7.41
C ASN A 130 28.41 -32.17 7.39
N ALA A 131 28.72 -33.34 6.82
CA ALA A 131 30.07 -33.82 6.65
C ALA A 131 30.93 -32.87 5.82
N ALA A 132 30.42 -32.41 4.67
CA ALA A 132 31.13 -31.49 3.78
C ALA A 132 31.27 -30.08 4.42
N ALA A 133 30.28 -29.62 5.18
CA ALA A 133 30.28 -28.33 5.87
C ALA A 133 31.05 -28.38 7.21
N LYS A 134 31.54 -29.54 7.64
CA LYS A 134 32.16 -29.76 8.94
C LYS A 134 31.29 -29.33 10.13
N ARG A 135 29.98 -29.62 10.04
CA ARG A 135 28.98 -29.30 11.07
C ARG A 135 28.51 -30.57 11.77
N SER A 136 28.20 -30.47 13.06
CA SER A 136 27.54 -31.54 13.78
C SER A 136 26.05 -31.59 13.45
N THR A 137 25.49 -32.80 13.37
CA THR A 137 24.04 -32.98 13.18
C THR A 137 23.32 -32.70 14.52
N ASN A 138 22.25 -31.91 14.46
CA ASN A 138 21.41 -31.71 15.65
C ASN A 138 20.60 -32.98 15.90
N LYS A 139 20.87 -33.62 17.07
CA LYS A 139 20.26 -34.91 17.45
C LYS A 139 18.82 -34.78 17.98
N THR A 140 18.37 -33.57 18.29
CA THR A 140 17.01 -33.35 18.79
C THR A 140 15.96 -33.35 17.69
N THR A 141 16.36 -32.99 16.46
CA THR A 141 15.45 -32.95 15.31
C THR A 141 15.05 -34.34 14.85
N ARG A 142 13.89 -34.46 14.20
CA ARG A 142 13.42 -35.72 13.60
C ARG A 142 14.48 -36.33 12.67
N ASN A 143 15.07 -35.51 11.81
CA ASN A 143 16.12 -35.93 10.88
C ASN A 143 17.39 -36.40 11.62
N GLY A 144 17.75 -35.70 12.71
CA GLY A 144 18.87 -36.10 13.58
C GLY A 144 18.67 -37.46 14.24
N LYS A 145 17.48 -37.73 14.74
CA LYS A 145 17.11 -39.04 15.34
C LYS A 145 17.16 -40.16 14.30
N ILE A 146 16.74 -39.90 13.06
CA ILE A 146 16.81 -40.86 11.95
C ILE A 146 18.28 -41.12 11.56
N ILE A 147 19.11 -40.09 11.49
CA ILE A 147 20.55 -40.21 11.19
C ILE A 147 21.26 -41.04 12.28
N GLU A 148 20.96 -40.78 13.54
CA GLU A 148 21.51 -41.53 14.67
C GLU A 148 21.10 -42.99 14.62
N TRP A 149 19.84 -43.30 14.30
CA TRP A 149 19.34 -44.66 14.15
C TRP A 149 19.97 -45.39 12.95
N LEU A 150 20.19 -44.65 11.81
CA LEU A 150 20.84 -45.22 10.64
C LEU A 150 22.32 -45.57 10.92
N SER A 151 23.00 -44.77 11.73
CA SER A 151 24.41 -44.96 12.09
C SER A 151 25.31 -45.22 10.87
N ASP A 152 25.89 -46.44 10.76
CA ASP A 152 26.75 -46.87 9.64
C ASP A 152 25.98 -47.42 8.41
N ARG A 153 24.63 -47.44 8.50
CA ARG A 153 23.75 -47.94 7.40
C ARG A 153 23.47 -46.92 6.34
N THR A 154 24.41 -46.01 6.09
CA THR A 154 24.36 -45.00 5.02
C THR A 154 25.51 -45.21 4.05
N LEU A 155 26.35 -44.22 3.85
CA LEU A 155 27.52 -44.24 2.97
C LEU A 155 28.81 -44.19 3.80
N PRO A 156 29.95 -44.71 3.26
CA PRO A 156 31.26 -44.48 3.82
C PRO A 156 31.57 -42.99 3.98
N ALA A 157 32.40 -42.63 4.95
CA ALA A 157 32.72 -41.23 5.26
C ALA A 157 33.30 -40.45 4.08
N SER A 158 34.14 -41.09 3.24
CA SER A 158 34.68 -40.50 2.01
C SER A 158 33.58 -40.16 1.01
N ASP A 159 32.63 -41.07 0.82
CA ASP A 159 31.56 -40.93 -0.16
C ASP A 159 30.52 -39.90 0.32
N LEU A 160 30.24 -39.85 1.65
CA LEU A 160 29.43 -38.81 2.26
C LEU A 160 30.07 -37.42 2.05
N ALA A 161 31.39 -37.26 2.19
CA ALA A 161 32.06 -35.99 1.99
C ALA A 161 32.00 -35.55 0.51
N ASN A 162 32.17 -36.47 -0.42
CA ASN A 162 32.08 -36.20 -1.88
C ASN A 162 30.65 -35.85 -2.28
N LEU A 163 29.65 -36.62 -1.81
CA LEU A 163 28.25 -36.38 -2.05
C LEU A 163 27.84 -35.03 -1.47
N GLY A 164 28.32 -34.72 -0.24
CA GLY A 164 28.05 -33.46 0.41
C GLY A 164 28.61 -32.25 -0.32
N THR A 165 29.83 -32.41 -0.89
CA THR A 165 30.42 -31.36 -1.74
C THR A 165 29.57 -31.10 -2.98
N SER A 166 29.09 -32.15 -3.66
CA SER A 166 28.19 -32.02 -4.81
C SER A 166 26.85 -31.37 -4.45
N LEU A 167 26.27 -31.75 -3.30
CA LEU A 167 25.03 -31.12 -2.80
C LEU A 167 25.22 -29.64 -2.45
N LEU A 168 26.36 -29.26 -1.83
CA LEU A 168 26.66 -27.85 -1.54
C LEU A 168 26.87 -27.04 -2.84
N LEU A 169 27.58 -27.61 -3.82
CA LEU A 169 27.74 -26.95 -5.12
C LEU A 169 26.40 -26.79 -5.85
N GLN A 170 25.52 -27.78 -5.77
CA GLN A 170 24.17 -27.70 -6.30
C GLN A 170 23.38 -26.56 -5.61
N THR A 171 23.42 -26.47 -4.28
CA THR A 171 22.79 -25.39 -3.52
C THR A 171 23.34 -24.01 -3.92
N HIS A 172 24.66 -23.89 -4.08
CA HIS A 172 25.27 -22.63 -4.52
C HIS A 172 24.89 -22.25 -5.96
N ALA A 173 24.79 -23.22 -6.86
CA ALA A 173 24.38 -22.98 -8.24
C ALA A 173 22.89 -22.65 -8.37
N ARG A 174 22.02 -23.30 -7.59
CA ARG A 174 20.56 -23.00 -7.55
C ARG A 174 20.27 -21.54 -7.23
N ARG A 175 21.14 -20.85 -6.49
CA ARG A 175 21.00 -19.41 -6.25
C ARG A 175 20.97 -18.58 -7.53
N PHE A 176 21.45 -19.12 -8.64
CA PHE A 176 21.48 -18.46 -9.94
C PHE A 176 20.47 -19.03 -10.95
N THR A 177 19.60 -20.00 -10.55
CA THR A 177 18.57 -20.55 -11.44
C THR A 177 17.45 -19.56 -11.73
N ASN A 178 17.19 -18.63 -10.83
CA ASN A 178 16.20 -17.58 -11.02
C ASN A 178 16.63 -16.27 -10.36
N PRO A 179 17.63 -15.57 -10.94
CA PRO A 179 18.20 -14.39 -10.33
C PRO A 179 17.18 -13.24 -10.23
N VAL A 180 16.29 -13.09 -11.21
CA VAL A 180 15.27 -12.04 -11.23
C VAL A 180 14.23 -12.28 -10.15
N LYS A 181 13.72 -13.51 -10.02
CA LYS A 181 12.80 -13.86 -8.94
C LYS A 181 13.41 -13.55 -7.57
N ARG A 182 14.64 -13.96 -7.33
CA ARG A 182 15.35 -13.68 -6.05
C ARG A 182 15.56 -12.18 -5.82
N TYR A 183 15.75 -11.41 -6.88
CA TYR A 183 15.88 -9.96 -6.78
C TYR A 183 14.57 -9.31 -6.36
N ILE A 184 13.47 -9.65 -7.00
CA ILE A 184 12.15 -9.05 -6.75
C ILE A 184 11.53 -9.63 -5.47
N ASP A 185 11.31 -10.95 -5.41
CA ASP A 185 10.61 -11.61 -4.30
C ASP A 185 11.43 -11.59 -2.99
N GLY A 186 12.73 -11.39 -3.09
CA GLY A 186 13.62 -11.21 -1.95
C GLY A 186 13.53 -9.84 -1.26
N ILE A 187 12.81 -8.85 -1.84
CA ILE A 187 12.71 -7.49 -1.27
C ILE A 187 12.07 -7.50 0.13
N PRO A 188 10.95 -8.20 0.40
CA PRO A 188 10.38 -8.25 1.75
C PRO A 188 11.33 -8.83 2.81
N LYS A 189 12.12 -9.87 2.45
CA LYS A 189 13.12 -10.46 3.35
C LYS A 189 14.25 -9.48 3.67
N ARG A 190 14.76 -8.76 2.65
CA ARG A 190 15.78 -7.72 2.83
C ARG A 190 15.27 -6.55 3.66
N TYR A 191 14.02 -6.15 3.47
CA TYR A 191 13.40 -5.11 4.25
C TYR A 191 13.30 -5.50 5.75
N ARG A 192 12.88 -6.72 6.07
CA ARG A 192 12.85 -7.21 7.46
C ARG A 192 14.24 -7.20 8.10
N ALA A 193 15.28 -7.61 7.37
CA ALA A 193 16.66 -7.56 7.85
C ALA A 193 17.12 -6.12 8.09
N PHE A 194 16.82 -5.20 7.18
CA PHE A 194 17.08 -3.77 7.34
C PHE A 194 16.35 -3.18 8.56
N ARG A 195 15.06 -3.50 8.71
CA ARG A 195 14.25 -3.04 9.84
C ARG A 195 14.86 -3.49 11.17
N LYS A 196 15.23 -4.78 11.28
CA LYS A 196 15.88 -5.32 12.47
C LYS A 196 17.18 -4.58 12.78
N LEU A 197 18.04 -4.36 11.79
CA LEU A 197 19.28 -3.59 11.95
C LEU A 197 19.01 -2.19 12.50
N ARG A 198 18.01 -1.48 11.95
CA ARG A 198 17.65 -0.12 12.43
C ARG A 198 17.08 -0.12 13.83
N GLN A 199 16.32 -1.16 14.22
CA GLN A 199 15.83 -1.33 15.59
C GLN A 199 17.00 -1.56 16.55
N ASP A 200 17.95 -2.42 16.19
CA ASP A 200 19.14 -2.72 17.01
C ASP A 200 20.03 -1.48 17.19
N GLU A 201 20.06 -0.58 16.21
CA GLU A 201 20.77 0.71 16.26
C GLU A 201 19.99 1.81 17.01
N GLY A 202 18.76 1.55 17.46
CA GLY A 202 17.89 2.56 18.08
C GLY A 202 17.35 3.63 17.11
N HIS A 203 17.48 3.44 15.80
CA HIS A 203 17.03 4.38 14.76
C HIS A 203 15.65 4.06 14.20
N TRP A 204 14.92 3.15 14.83
CA TRP A 204 13.58 2.80 14.39
C TRP A 204 12.53 3.32 15.36
N TYR A 205 11.41 3.81 14.84
CA TYR A 205 10.32 4.27 15.69
C TYR A 205 9.72 3.12 16.49
N ALA A 206 9.39 3.38 17.75
CA ALA A 206 8.57 2.51 18.57
C ALA A 206 7.17 3.13 18.65
N LYS A 207 6.15 2.38 18.24
CA LYS A 207 4.75 2.77 18.39
C LYS A 207 4.10 1.87 19.42
N SER A 208 3.43 2.45 20.41
CA SER A 208 2.68 1.68 21.40
C SER A 208 1.61 0.83 20.71
N GLY A 209 1.49 -0.44 21.11
CA GLY A 209 0.54 -1.38 20.52
C GLY A 209 1.03 -2.15 19.30
N PHE A 210 2.26 -1.89 18.83
CA PHE A 210 2.90 -2.69 17.78
C PHE A 210 3.94 -3.64 18.36
N GLU A 211 3.82 -4.92 18.03
CA GLU A 211 4.85 -5.90 18.32
C GLU A 211 6.04 -5.78 17.33
N PRO A 212 7.24 -6.32 17.69
CA PRO A 212 8.41 -6.25 16.79
C PRO A 212 8.21 -6.90 15.42
N ARG A 213 7.21 -7.80 15.29
CA ARG A 213 6.88 -8.48 14.02
C ARG A 213 5.82 -7.73 13.19
N ASP A 214 5.09 -6.80 13.79
CA ASP A 214 4.03 -6.06 13.11
C ASP A 214 4.62 -5.06 12.12
N LEU A 215 4.00 -4.95 10.96
CA LEU A 215 4.35 -3.97 9.93
C LEU A 215 3.30 -2.87 9.91
N HIS A 216 3.75 -1.63 9.99
CA HIS A 216 2.86 -0.49 9.78
C HIS A 216 2.44 -0.42 8.29
N PRO A 217 1.22 0.02 7.94
CA PRO A 217 0.79 0.17 6.54
C PRO A 217 1.78 0.93 5.66
N LEU A 218 2.37 2.03 6.17
CA LEU A 218 3.39 2.78 5.42
C LEU A 218 4.69 2.00 5.16
N GLU A 219 5.03 1.01 5.99
CA GLU A 219 6.17 0.13 5.72
C GLU A 219 5.88 -0.82 4.56
N LEU A 220 4.62 -1.25 4.42
CA LEU A 220 4.19 -2.05 3.26
C LEU A 220 4.31 -1.23 1.98
N ASP A 221 3.97 0.06 2.00
CA ASP A 221 4.14 0.96 0.86
C ASP A 221 5.62 1.09 0.45
N VAL A 222 6.54 1.13 1.42
CA VAL A 222 8.01 1.12 1.14
C VAL A 222 8.43 -0.16 0.41
N VAL A 223 7.95 -1.31 0.88
CA VAL A 223 8.25 -2.61 0.25
C VAL A 223 7.66 -2.68 -1.15
N LEU A 224 6.41 -2.24 -1.31
CA LEU A 224 5.74 -2.18 -2.61
C LEU A 224 6.49 -1.26 -3.59
N LEU A 225 6.86 -0.06 -3.15
CA LEU A 225 7.65 0.87 -3.97
C LEU A 225 8.97 0.27 -4.43
N ALA A 226 9.68 -0.42 -3.52
CA ALA A 226 10.93 -1.08 -3.86
C ALA A 226 10.73 -2.19 -4.91
N ILE A 227 9.64 -2.97 -4.81
CA ILE A 227 9.28 -3.99 -5.81
C ILE A 227 8.97 -3.33 -7.16
N LEU A 228 8.07 -2.34 -7.17
CA LEU A 228 7.64 -1.66 -8.41
C LEU A 228 8.82 -0.98 -9.13
N ARG A 229 9.66 -0.24 -8.41
CA ARG A 229 10.85 0.41 -9.00
C ARG A 229 11.86 -0.61 -9.52
N SER A 230 12.15 -1.65 -8.73
CA SER A 230 13.10 -2.69 -9.16
C SER A 230 12.62 -3.46 -10.40
N ALA A 231 11.33 -3.78 -10.46
CA ALA A 231 10.73 -4.40 -11.64
C ALA A 231 10.69 -3.42 -12.83
N GLY A 232 10.32 -2.16 -12.60
CA GLY A 232 10.29 -1.09 -13.61
C GLY A 232 11.65 -0.88 -14.27
N ASP A 233 12.74 -0.87 -13.50
CA ASP A 233 14.10 -0.75 -14.01
C ASP A 233 14.50 -1.90 -14.95
N LEU A 234 14.03 -3.12 -14.66
CA LEU A 234 14.21 -4.26 -15.56
C LEU A 234 13.35 -4.15 -16.82
N LEU A 235 12.08 -3.76 -16.67
CA LEU A 235 11.12 -3.62 -17.76
C LEU A 235 11.42 -2.45 -18.73
N GLN A 236 12.24 -1.48 -18.33
CA GLN A 236 12.77 -0.46 -19.24
C GLN A 236 13.70 -1.02 -20.30
N ARG A 237 14.35 -2.16 -20.05
CA ARG A 237 15.35 -2.74 -20.94
C ARG A 237 14.71 -3.41 -22.16
N PRO A 238 15.09 -3.00 -23.39
CA PRO A 238 14.52 -3.59 -24.61
C PRO A 238 14.72 -5.09 -24.71
N THR A 239 15.85 -5.61 -24.22
CA THR A 239 16.17 -7.04 -24.20
C THR A 239 15.23 -7.84 -23.31
N VAL A 240 14.90 -7.31 -22.12
CA VAL A 240 13.94 -7.93 -21.20
C VAL A 240 12.54 -7.94 -21.81
N MET A 241 12.10 -6.82 -22.36
CA MET A 241 10.77 -6.72 -22.97
C MET A 241 10.59 -7.60 -24.20
N ARG A 242 11.65 -7.77 -25.01
CA ARG A 242 11.60 -8.66 -26.18
C ARG A 242 11.41 -10.12 -25.76
N ASP A 243 12.07 -10.52 -24.67
CA ASP A 243 12.10 -11.91 -24.23
C ASP A 243 11.23 -12.17 -22.98
N ILE A 244 10.24 -11.29 -22.72
CA ILE A 244 9.42 -11.27 -21.48
C ILE A 244 8.65 -12.59 -21.25
N GLU A 245 8.36 -13.32 -22.31
CA GLU A 245 7.68 -14.62 -22.23
C GLU A 245 8.62 -15.76 -21.77
N SER A 246 9.92 -15.53 -21.75
CA SER A 246 10.89 -16.51 -21.25
C SER A 246 10.69 -16.77 -19.75
N PRO A 247 10.89 -18.03 -19.30
CA PRO A 247 10.83 -18.39 -17.88
C PRO A 247 11.73 -17.55 -16.98
N ALA A 248 12.84 -17.01 -17.50
CA ALA A 248 13.76 -16.14 -16.77
C ALA A 248 13.10 -14.85 -16.26
N TRP A 249 12.05 -14.38 -16.94
CA TRP A 249 11.32 -13.13 -16.63
C TRP A 249 9.94 -13.36 -16.06
N ALA A 250 9.54 -14.60 -15.76
CA ALA A 250 8.18 -14.93 -15.29
C ALA A 250 7.74 -14.11 -14.06
N SER A 251 8.68 -13.80 -13.15
CA SER A 251 8.42 -13.00 -11.95
C SER A 251 8.10 -11.52 -12.23
N LEU A 252 8.39 -11.01 -13.44
CA LEU A 252 8.04 -9.64 -13.84
C LEU A 252 6.63 -9.51 -14.42
N LYS A 253 6.03 -10.61 -14.89
CA LYS A 253 4.71 -10.59 -15.54
C LYS A 253 3.59 -10.02 -14.65
N PRO A 254 3.48 -10.37 -13.35
CA PRO A 254 2.48 -9.77 -12.47
C PRO A 254 2.62 -8.24 -12.41
N THR A 255 3.84 -7.73 -12.25
CA THR A 255 4.07 -6.28 -12.25
C THR A 255 3.75 -5.66 -13.60
N LEU A 256 4.19 -6.27 -14.70
CA LEU A 256 3.89 -5.77 -16.06
C LEU A 256 2.38 -5.63 -16.29
N SER A 257 1.57 -6.58 -15.83
CA SER A 257 0.11 -6.55 -15.97
C SER A 257 -0.56 -5.42 -15.18
N THR A 258 0.08 -4.90 -14.13
CA THR A 258 -0.43 -3.77 -13.34
C THR A 258 -0.09 -2.41 -13.94
N LEU A 259 0.91 -2.33 -14.81
CA LEU A 259 1.34 -1.06 -15.41
C LEU A 259 0.26 -0.46 -16.30
N ARG A 260 0.20 0.87 -16.32
CA ARG A 260 -0.77 1.67 -17.08
C ARG A 260 -0.05 2.64 -18.00
N SER A 261 -0.66 2.93 -19.14
CA SER A 261 -0.10 3.91 -20.08
C SER A 261 -0.04 5.30 -19.46
N GLN A 262 -1.00 5.63 -18.63
CA GLN A 262 -1.09 6.88 -17.87
C GLN A 262 -1.65 6.61 -16.48
N VAL A 263 -1.11 7.30 -15.49
CA VAL A 263 -1.62 7.32 -14.11
C VAL A 263 -2.02 8.75 -13.77
N VAL A 264 -3.26 8.93 -13.37
CA VAL A 264 -3.81 10.21 -12.92
C VAL A 264 -4.21 10.07 -11.47
N VAL A 265 -3.75 10.99 -10.63
CA VAL A 265 -4.05 11.03 -9.20
C VAL A 265 -4.72 12.36 -8.89
N ASP A 266 -5.98 12.29 -8.48
CA ASP A 266 -6.68 13.44 -7.92
C ASP A 266 -6.49 13.47 -6.40
N GLU A 267 -6.59 14.66 -5.80
CA GLU A 267 -6.39 14.89 -4.37
C GLU A 267 -5.04 14.32 -3.86
N ALA A 268 -3.99 14.49 -4.65
CA ALA A 268 -2.66 13.92 -4.39
C ALA A 268 -2.08 14.30 -3.01
N THR A 269 -2.51 15.42 -2.44
CA THR A 269 -2.08 15.89 -1.11
C THR A 269 -2.59 15.04 0.06
N ASP A 270 -3.54 14.13 -0.16
CA ASP A 270 -4.00 13.18 0.86
C ASP A 270 -3.11 11.96 1.00
N PHE A 271 -2.32 11.69 -0.02
CA PHE A 271 -1.42 10.53 -0.03
C PHE A 271 -0.05 10.91 0.52
N SER A 272 0.59 9.98 1.21
CA SER A 272 1.99 10.14 1.60
C SER A 272 2.89 10.19 0.36
N PRO A 273 4.08 10.81 0.43
CA PRO A 273 5.03 10.80 -0.69
C PRO A 273 5.36 9.38 -1.19
N ILE A 274 5.40 8.38 -0.29
CA ILE A 274 5.66 6.99 -0.65
C ILE A 274 4.48 6.39 -1.43
N GLN A 275 3.24 6.65 -1.01
CA GLN A 275 2.05 6.20 -1.73
C GLN A 275 1.98 6.79 -3.14
N LEU A 276 2.23 8.10 -3.25
CA LEU A 276 2.32 8.76 -4.55
C LEU A 276 3.44 8.18 -5.42
N ALA A 277 4.59 7.85 -4.83
CA ALA A 277 5.68 7.20 -5.54
C ALA A 277 5.30 5.78 -6.02
N CYS A 278 4.51 5.03 -5.24
CA CYS A 278 3.95 3.75 -5.68
C CYS A 278 3.01 3.94 -6.88
N MET A 279 2.12 4.94 -6.82
CA MET A 279 1.20 5.26 -7.92
C MET A 279 1.97 5.68 -9.18
N ALA A 280 2.97 6.56 -9.03
CA ALA A 280 3.83 6.97 -10.15
C ALA A 280 4.60 5.79 -10.76
N ALA A 281 5.03 4.83 -9.94
CA ALA A 281 5.72 3.62 -10.40
C ALA A 281 4.79 2.64 -11.17
N LEU A 282 3.47 2.81 -11.11
CA LEU A 282 2.53 2.08 -11.96
C LEU A 282 2.44 2.64 -13.38
N ALA A 283 2.97 3.84 -13.65
CA ALA A 283 3.09 4.33 -15.02
C ALA A 283 4.10 3.48 -15.78
N HIS A 284 3.74 3.10 -17.02
CA HIS A 284 4.60 2.26 -17.85
C HIS A 284 6.01 2.89 -17.98
N PRO A 285 7.10 2.16 -17.66
CA PRO A 285 8.43 2.72 -17.48
C PRO A 285 8.98 3.49 -18.70
N ARG A 286 8.49 3.16 -19.91
CA ARG A 286 8.87 3.85 -21.15
C ARG A 286 8.08 5.12 -21.40
N LEU A 287 6.82 5.17 -20.97
CA LEU A 287 5.93 6.32 -21.19
C LEU A 287 6.08 7.33 -20.05
N ARG A 288 6.26 6.84 -18.83
CA ARG A 288 6.42 7.66 -17.62
C ARG A 288 5.34 8.74 -17.48
N SER A 289 4.10 8.41 -17.95
CA SER A 289 3.00 9.36 -17.92
C SER A 289 2.31 9.32 -16.56
N PHE A 290 2.63 10.32 -15.74
CA PHE A 290 2.05 10.53 -14.42
C PHE A 290 1.53 11.96 -14.31
N PHE A 291 0.31 12.12 -13.83
CA PHE A 291 -0.32 13.39 -13.54
C PHE A 291 -0.92 13.34 -12.15
N ALA A 292 -0.68 14.36 -11.34
CA ALA A 292 -1.27 14.48 -10.01
C ALA A 292 -1.74 15.91 -9.78
N CYS A 293 -2.92 16.08 -9.17
CA CYS A 293 -3.43 17.37 -8.75
C CYS A 293 -3.89 17.30 -7.28
N GLY A 294 -3.86 18.43 -6.59
CA GLY A 294 -4.27 18.53 -5.20
C GLY A 294 -4.04 19.91 -4.64
N ASP A 295 -4.64 20.15 -3.47
CA ASP A 295 -4.52 21.39 -2.72
C ASP A 295 -3.95 21.11 -1.32
N PHE A 296 -2.79 21.67 -1.00
CA PHE A 296 -2.17 21.50 0.32
C PHE A 296 -3.01 22.06 1.47
N ASN A 297 -3.82 23.08 1.20
CA ASN A 297 -4.73 23.66 2.18
C ASN A 297 -5.94 22.76 2.48
N GLN A 298 -6.34 21.92 1.53
CA GLN A 298 -7.45 20.97 1.69
C GLN A 298 -7.05 19.63 2.29
N ARG A 299 -5.79 19.46 2.65
CA ARG A 299 -5.28 18.22 3.24
C ARG A 299 -5.82 18.00 4.65
N LEU A 300 -6.65 16.99 4.84
CA LEU A 300 -7.18 16.57 6.14
C LEU A 300 -6.33 15.50 6.84
N THR A 301 -5.45 14.82 6.10
CA THR A 301 -4.59 13.77 6.64
C THR A 301 -3.32 14.32 7.30
N THR A 302 -2.83 13.67 8.34
CA THR A 302 -1.57 14.04 9.02
C THR A 302 -0.32 13.53 8.30
N TRP A 303 -0.47 12.47 7.48
CA TRP A 303 0.60 11.78 6.75
C TRP A 303 0.71 12.18 5.27
N GLY A 304 -0.25 12.92 4.74
CA GLY A 304 -0.25 13.37 3.34
C GLY A 304 0.91 14.31 3.01
N SER A 305 1.19 14.47 1.73
CA SER A 305 2.24 15.36 1.21
C SER A 305 2.04 16.81 1.65
N ARG A 306 3.13 17.46 2.06
CA ARG A 306 3.09 18.79 2.72
C ARG A 306 3.66 19.90 1.87
N SER A 307 4.47 19.57 0.89
CA SER A 307 5.17 20.55 0.08
C SER A 307 5.45 20.08 -1.34
N THR A 308 5.79 21.02 -2.20
CA THR A 308 6.20 20.74 -3.58
C THR A 308 7.50 19.96 -3.66
N GLU A 309 8.41 20.11 -2.69
CA GLU A 309 9.68 19.38 -2.61
C GLU A 309 9.43 17.90 -2.34
N GLU A 310 8.45 17.56 -1.50
CA GLU A 310 8.03 16.18 -1.27
C GLU A 310 7.47 15.54 -2.56
N LEU A 311 6.72 16.29 -3.37
CA LEU A 311 6.24 15.83 -4.67
C LEU A 311 7.37 15.64 -5.69
N GLN A 312 8.39 16.51 -5.70
CA GLN A 312 9.58 16.34 -6.54
C GLN A 312 10.37 15.07 -6.19
N TRP A 313 10.38 14.67 -4.92
CA TRP A 313 10.98 13.40 -4.51
C TRP A 313 10.23 12.19 -5.11
N VAL A 314 8.91 12.28 -5.28
CA VAL A 314 8.08 11.21 -5.88
C VAL A 314 8.51 10.92 -7.31
N PHE A 315 8.71 11.99 -8.09
CA PHE A 315 9.06 11.91 -9.50
C PHE A 315 10.04 13.04 -9.86
N ALA A 316 11.30 12.68 -10.10
CA ALA A 316 12.38 13.65 -10.24
C ALA A 316 12.17 14.67 -11.39
N ASP A 317 11.49 14.24 -12.46
CA ASP A 317 11.26 15.06 -13.67
C ASP A 317 9.84 15.67 -13.71
N VAL A 318 9.13 15.77 -12.57
CA VAL A 318 7.79 16.33 -12.53
C VAL A 318 7.83 17.84 -12.77
N ASP A 319 7.00 18.34 -13.71
CA ASP A 319 6.74 19.76 -13.91
C ASP A 319 5.61 20.18 -12.97
N ILE A 320 5.92 20.98 -11.97
CA ILE A 320 4.95 21.44 -10.96
C ILE A 320 4.42 22.81 -11.39
N ARG A 321 3.11 22.86 -11.61
CA ARG A 321 2.41 24.10 -11.94
C ARG A 321 1.37 24.42 -10.89
N ARG A 322 1.27 25.69 -10.55
CA ARG A 322 0.26 26.20 -9.63
C ARG A 322 -0.89 26.81 -10.40
N ILE A 323 -2.10 26.38 -10.07
CA ILE A 323 -3.34 27.04 -10.52
C ILE A 323 -3.71 28.02 -9.41
N THR A 324 -3.67 29.31 -9.74
CA THR A 324 -3.91 30.39 -8.76
C THR A 324 -5.30 31.03 -8.91
N VAL A 325 -6.07 30.59 -9.92
CA VAL A 325 -7.35 31.20 -10.27
C VAL A 325 -8.50 30.27 -9.93
N THR A 326 -9.44 30.77 -9.14
CA THR A 326 -10.69 30.08 -8.79
C THR A 326 -11.86 30.63 -9.61
N TYR A 327 -12.54 29.74 -10.35
CA TYR A 327 -13.67 30.12 -11.22
C TYR A 327 -15.04 29.75 -10.65
N ARG A 328 -15.09 28.96 -9.58
CA ARG A 328 -16.32 28.34 -9.08
C ARG A 328 -17.05 29.21 -8.08
N GLN A 329 -16.32 29.84 -7.18
CA GLN A 329 -16.90 30.55 -6.04
C GLN A 329 -17.24 32.01 -6.37
N SER A 330 -18.29 32.53 -5.72
CA SER A 330 -18.53 33.96 -5.68
C SER A 330 -17.40 34.71 -4.98
N ARG A 331 -17.26 36.02 -5.25
CA ARG A 331 -16.23 36.86 -4.65
C ARG A 331 -16.27 36.82 -3.12
N GLN A 332 -17.44 36.96 -2.52
CA GLN A 332 -17.58 37.00 -1.06
C GLN A 332 -17.18 35.68 -0.41
N LEU A 333 -17.55 34.53 -0.97
CA LEU A 333 -17.12 33.23 -0.45
C LEU A 333 -15.62 32.99 -0.62
N ASN A 334 -15.04 33.44 -1.71
CA ASN A 334 -13.60 33.34 -1.91
C ASN A 334 -12.82 34.23 -0.93
N GLU A 335 -13.29 35.45 -0.64
CA GLU A 335 -12.68 36.30 0.38
C GLU A 335 -12.75 35.68 1.78
N LEU A 336 -13.90 35.09 2.12
CA LEU A 336 -14.02 34.32 3.37
C LEU A 336 -13.01 33.15 3.41
N ALA A 337 -12.93 32.35 2.37
CA ALA A 337 -12.03 31.20 2.32
C ALA A 337 -10.55 31.63 2.46
N ARG A 338 -10.15 32.74 1.83
CA ARG A 338 -8.81 33.32 1.98
C ARG A 338 -8.55 33.80 3.42
N ASP A 339 -9.52 34.44 4.05
CA ASP A 339 -9.36 34.90 5.43
C ASP A 339 -9.36 33.70 6.41
N ILE A 340 -10.11 32.61 6.14
CA ILE A 340 -9.99 31.35 6.89
C ILE A 340 -8.54 30.83 6.80
N ILE A 341 -7.94 30.73 5.60
CA ILE A 341 -6.55 30.28 5.45
C ILE A 341 -5.60 31.13 6.29
N ARG A 342 -5.77 32.46 6.30
CA ARG A 342 -4.94 33.36 7.12
C ARG A 342 -5.06 33.07 8.61
N CYS A 343 -6.29 32.81 9.09
CA CYS A 343 -6.53 32.49 10.50
C CYS A 343 -5.90 31.17 10.93
N ILE A 344 -5.80 30.19 10.03
CA ILE A 344 -5.22 28.87 10.32
C ILE A 344 -3.74 28.73 9.98
N GLY A 345 -3.10 29.82 9.53
CA GLY A 345 -1.66 29.82 9.19
C GLY A 345 -1.30 29.12 7.87
N GLY A 346 -2.26 28.95 6.96
CA GLY A 346 -2.04 28.37 5.62
C GLY A 346 -1.48 29.37 4.60
N SER A 347 -1.13 28.89 3.40
CA SER A 347 -0.64 29.71 2.30
C SER A 347 -1.78 30.40 1.55
N VAL A 348 -1.79 31.71 1.56
CA VAL A 348 -2.80 32.55 0.87
C VAL A 348 -2.49 32.74 -0.62
N GLN A 349 -1.29 32.39 -1.05
CA GLN A 349 -0.80 32.68 -2.41
C GLN A 349 -1.55 31.86 -3.50
N ASP A 350 -2.25 30.81 -3.10
CA ASP A 350 -2.87 29.85 -4.00
C ASP A 350 -4.38 30.12 -4.24
N ALA A 351 -4.94 31.21 -3.70
CA ALA A 351 -6.36 31.55 -3.83
C ALA A 351 -6.58 32.96 -4.41
N VAL A 352 -6.28 33.13 -5.70
CA VAL A 352 -6.46 34.41 -6.39
C VAL A 352 -7.73 34.33 -7.25
N LEU A 353 -8.62 35.32 -7.10
CA LEU A 353 -9.75 35.47 -8.02
C LEU A 353 -9.26 35.96 -9.39
N PRO A 354 -9.93 35.54 -10.48
CA PRO A 354 -9.77 36.19 -11.79
C PRO A 354 -10.06 37.69 -11.65
N ALA A 355 -9.39 38.50 -12.46
CA ALA A 355 -9.59 39.95 -12.44
C ALA A 355 -11.02 40.36 -12.83
N GLU A 356 -11.74 39.49 -13.51
CA GLU A 356 -13.09 39.69 -14.04
C GLU A 356 -14.09 38.64 -13.48
N VAL A 357 -14.23 38.55 -12.16
CA VAL A 357 -15.32 37.76 -11.57
C VAL A 357 -16.54 38.66 -11.45
N ASP A 358 -17.50 38.46 -12.33
CA ASP A 358 -18.77 39.23 -12.38
C ASP A 358 -19.74 38.79 -11.26
N ASN A 359 -19.53 37.64 -10.63
CA ASN A 359 -20.40 37.15 -9.56
C ASN A 359 -19.92 37.64 -8.19
N GLU A 360 -20.51 38.75 -7.70
CA GLU A 360 -20.27 39.25 -6.35
C GLU A 360 -20.70 38.23 -5.29
N GLY A 361 -21.80 37.53 -5.55
CA GLY A 361 -22.40 36.56 -4.63
C GLY A 361 -23.13 37.18 -3.45
N LEU A 362 -23.47 36.32 -2.51
CA LEU A 362 -24.16 36.70 -1.27
C LEU A 362 -23.22 36.51 -0.06
N PRO A 363 -23.37 37.36 0.97
CA PRO A 363 -22.59 37.16 2.18
C PRO A 363 -22.98 35.84 2.84
N PRO A 364 -22.00 35.09 3.39
CA PRO A 364 -22.32 33.93 4.21
C PRO A 364 -23.15 34.34 5.43
N VAL A 365 -23.98 33.43 5.91
CA VAL A 365 -24.87 33.73 7.04
C VAL A 365 -24.52 32.88 8.27
N LEU A 366 -24.65 33.50 9.45
CA LEU A 366 -24.32 32.87 10.75
C LEU A 366 -25.50 32.97 11.72
N LEU A 367 -25.79 31.84 12.37
CA LEU A 367 -26.70 31.77 13.51
C LEU A 367 -25.90 31.36 14.75
N GLU A 368 -25.91 32.19 15.79
CA GLU A 368 -25.28 31.91 17.07
C GLU A 368 -26.32 31.63 18.16
N TYR A 369 -25.92 30.92 19.22
CA TYR A 369 -26.75 30.58 20.39
C TYR A 369 -27.99 29.76 20.02
N ALA A 370 -27.88 28.90 19.01
CA ALA A 370 -29.01 28.12 18.50
C ALA A 370 -29.19 26.80 19.27
N SER A 371 -30.39 26.53 19.75
CA SER A 371 -30.77 25.18 20.18
C SER A 371 -31.01 24.27 18.97
N GLY A 372 -31.11 22.92 19.18
CA GLY A 372 -31.36 21.99 18.08
C GLY A 372 -32.60 22.33 17.24
N ASN A 373 -33.72 22.73 17.88
CA ASN A 373 -34.95 23.14 17.19
C ASN A 373 -34.79 24.46 16.46
N ASP A 374 -34.08 25.43 17.04
CA ASP A 374 -33.78 26.71 16.38
C ASP A 374 -32.92 26.49 15.15
N THR A 375 -31.94 25.59 15.23
CA THR A 375 -31.08 25.22 14.11
C THR A 375 -31.91 24.65 12.95
N VAL A 376 -32.76 23.66 13.20
CA VAL A 376 -33.63 23.05 12.17
C VAL A 376 -34.57 24.09 11.55
N GLY A 377 -35.21 24.92 12.36
CA GLY A 377 -36.09 25.99 11.89
C GLY A 377 -35.37 27.04 11.04
N TRP A 378 -34.15 27.41 11.44
CA TRP A 378 -33.32 28.33 10.68
C TRP A 378 -32.86 27.73 9.34
N LEU A 379 -32.37 26.48 9.35
CA LEU A 379 -31.99 25.76 8.13
C LEU A 379 -33.16 25.68 7.14
N ALA A 380 -34.33 25.26 7.62
CA ALA A 380 -35.54 25.19 6.79
C ALA A 380 -35.94 26.56 6.22
N THR A 381 -35.73 27.63 6.96
CA THR A 381 -36.00 28.99 6.48
C THR A 381 -35.02 29.41 5.39
N ARG A 382 -33.71 29.15 5.57
CA ARG A 382 -32.69 29.48 4.59
C ARG A 382 -32.85 28.67 3.29
N ILE A 383 -33.17 27.39 3.40
CA ILE A 383 -33.40 26.51 2.23
C ILE A 383 -34.64 26.98 1.46
N ARG A 384 -35.74 27.35 2.15
CA ARG A 384 -36.93 27.91 1.51
C ARG A 384 -36.65 29.23 0.77
N GLU A 385 -35.81 30.09 1.34
CA GLU A 385 -35.41 31.34 0.66
C GLU A 385 -34.70 31.06 -0.65
N ILE A 386 -33.77 30.08 -0.66
CA ILE A 386 -33.06 29.66 -1.90
C ILE A 386 -34.04 29.06 -2.92
N ASP A 387 -34.92 28.16 -2.45
CA ASP A 387 -35.91 27.51 -3.31
C ASP A 387 -36.88 28.52 -3.96
N GLN A 388 -37.39 29.47 -3.18
CA GLN A 388 -38.25 30.53 -3.68
C GLN A 388 -37.57 31.45 -4.69
N PHE A 389 -36.28 31.74 -4.48
CA PHE A 389 -35.50 32.55 -5.41
C PHE A 389 -35.26 31.81 -6.72
N MET A 390 -35.08 30.48 -6.67
CA MET A 390 -34.82 29.62 -7.83
C MET A 390 -36.10 29.05 -8.46
N ASP A 391 -37.26 29.69 -8.21
CA ASP A 391 -38.57 29.32 -8.76
C ASP A 391 -38.94 27.83 -8.54
N GLY A 392 -38.57 27.25 -7.40
CA GLY A 392 -38.82 25.86 -7.04
C GLY A 392 -37.79 24.88 -7.61
N ASN A 393 -36.68 25.38 -8.14
CA ASN A 393 -35.56 24.58 -8.63
C ASN A 393 -34.40 24.67 -7.62
N LEU A 394 -34.55 24.03 -6.45
CA LEU A 394 -33.52 24.06 -5.43
C LEU A 394 -32.18 23.58 -5.98
N PRO A 395 -31.09 24.36 -5.87
CA PRO A 395 -29.77 23.94 -6.31
C PRO A 395 -29.21 22.83 -5.40
N SER A 396 -28.14 22.17 -5.85
CA SER A 396 -27.48 21.15 -5.04
C SER A 396 -27.13 21.71 -3.66
N THR A 397 -27.67 21.06 -2.61
CA THR A 397 -27.59 21.57 -1.23
C THR A 397 -27.06 20.49 -0.28
N ALA A 398 -26.04 20.83 0.50
CA ALA A 398 -25.50 19.96 1.54
C ALA A 398 -25.56 20.60 2.93
N ILE A 399 -25.77 19.75 3.93
CA ILE A 399 -25.68 20.08 5.33
C ILE A 399 -24.64 19.18 5.97
N PHE A 400 -23.65 19.77 6.63
CA PHE A 400 -22.60 19.04 7.33
C PHE A 400 -22.81 19.13 8.84
N VAL A 401 -22.87 17.96 9.47
CA VAL A 401 -22.95 17.76 10.92
C VAL A 401 -21.64 17.22 11.48
N ASN A 402 -21.48 17.22 12.80
CA ASN A 402 -20.19 16.93 13.43
C ASN A 402 -19.90 15.44 13.64
N SER A 403 -20.90 14.59 13.46
CA SER A 403 -20.75 13.14 13.63
C SER A 403 -21.76 12.36 12.81
N GLU A 404 -21.42 11.13 12.46
CA GLU A 404 -22.28 10.19 11.75
C GLU A 404 -23.61 9.93 12.51
N ALA A 405 -23.58 9.98 13.85
CA ALA A 405 -24.76 9.80 14.69
C ALA A 405 -25.80 10.92 14.52
N GLU A 406 -25.40 12.12 14.13
CA GLU A 406 -26.28 13.27 13.91
C GLU A 406 -26.94 13.28 12.53
N VAL A 407 -26.36 12.59 11.55
CA VAL A 407 -26.78 12.62 10.13
C VAL A 407 -28.27 12.29 9.98
N GLU A 408 -28.71 11.17 10.56
CA GLU A 408 -30.10 10.72 10.46
C GLU A 408 -31.06 11.64 11.22
N ALA A 409 -30.68 12.05 12.44
CA ALA A 409 -31.53 12.87 13.29
C ALA A 409 -31.84 14.24 12.66
N VAL A 410 -30.79 14.88 12.09
CA VAL A 410 -30.94 16.17 11.40
C VAL A 410 -31.71 16.00 10.09
N ALA A 411 -31.46 14.94 9.33
CA ALA A 411 -32.18 14.68 8.09
C ALA A 411 -33.68 14.48 8.33
N VAL A 412 -34.07 13.69 9.33
CA VAL A 412 -35.48 13.45 9.67
C VAL A 412 -36.17 14.74 10.13
N ALA A 413 -35.57 15.47 11.09
CA ALA A 413 -36.16 16.70 11.61
C ALA A 413 -36.32 17.78 10.53
N LEU A 414 -35.33 17.89 9.61
CA LEU A 414 -35.40 18.87 8.54
C LEU A 414 -36.36 18.43 7.43
N ASN A 415 -36.48 17.13 7.14
CA ASN A 415 -37.44 16.61 6.18
C ASN A 415 -38.90 16.88 6.66
N GLU A 416 -39.17 16.76 7.96
CA GLU A 416 -40.45 17.15 8.55
C GLU A 416 -40.72 18.67 8.41
N ALA A 417 -39.70 19.49 8.68
CA ALA A 417 -39.81 20.94 8.58
C ALA A 417 -40.04 21.46 7.16
N LEU A 418 -39.57 20.73 6.14
CA LEU A 418 -39.68 21.07 4.73
C LEU A 418 -40.75 20.29 3.95
N ALA A 419 -41.53 19.43 4.66
CA ALA A 419 -42.54 18.57 4.02
C ALA A 419 -43.58 19.35 3.22
N GLN A 420 -44.02 20.54 3.69
CA GLN A 420 -45.02 21.35 3.00
C GLN A 420 -44.53 21.94 1.67
N GLN A 421 -43.22 22.05 1.47
CA GLN A 421 -42.57 22.55 0.25
C GLN A 421 -42.19 21.43 -0.73
N ASN A 422 -42.43 20.17 -0.38
CA ASN A 422 -41.99 19.01 -1.11
C ASN A 422 -40.46 18.99 -1.39
N ILE A 423 -39.66 19.53 -0.48
CA ILE A 423 -38.20 19.49 -0.55
C ILE A 423 -37.73 18.28 0.25
N PRO A 424 -37.29 17.18 -0.44
CA PRO A 424 -36.86 15.98 0.25
C PRO A 424 -35.47 16.18 0.85
N VAL A 425 -35.29 15.67 2.07
CA VAL A 425 -34.00 15.64 2.78
C VAL A 425 -33.57 14.20 2.96
N VAL A 426 -32.32 13.88 2.63
CA VAL A 426 -31.79 12.53 2.69
C VAL A 426 -30.52 12.47 3.54
N ALA A 427 -30.44 11.43 4.37
CA ALA A 427 -29.27 11.11 5.16
C ALA A 427 -28.24 10.38 4.29
N CYS A 428 -27.03 10.91 4.17
CA CYS A 428 -25.94 10.35 3.40
C CYS A 428 -24.91 9.73 4.35
N ARG A 429 -25.18 8.50 4.77
CA ARG A 429 -24.33 7.76 5.72
C ARG A 429 -23.01 7.32 5.09
N GLU A 430 -21.96 7.31 5.89
CA GLU A 430 -20.61 6.89 5.48
C GLU A 430 -20.11 7.62 4.21
N GLY A 431 -20.58 8.86 4.01
CA GLY A 431 -20.20 9.68 2.84
C GLY A 431 -20.83 9.24 1.51
N GLN A 432 -21.73 8.27 1.51
CA GLN A 432 -22.40 7.82 0.29
C GLN A 432 -23.49 8.82 -0.12
N ALA A 433 -23.28 9.54 -1.22
CA ALA A 433 -24.26 10.42 -1.78
C ALA A 433 -25.44 9.61 -2.33
N VAL A 434 -26.59 9.72 -1.68
CA VAL A 434 -27.85 9.09 -2.11
C VAL A 434 -28.88 10.12 -2.52
N GLY A 435 -29.94 9.68 -3.19
CA GLY A 435 -31.03 10.53 -3.65
C GLY A 435 -30.74 11.28 -4.96
N GLN A 436 -31.65 12.16 -5.36
CA GLN A 436 -31.53 13.00 -6.58
C GLN A 436 -30.70 14.25 -6.28
N GLU A 437 -30.19 14.92 -7.31
CA GLU A 437 -29.40 16.16 -7.16
C GLU A 437 -30.19 17.29 -6.47
N SER A 438 -31.50 17.34 -6.68
CA SER A 438 -32.41 18.30 -6.03
C SER A 438 -32.69 18.02 -4.55
N ASN A 439 -32.26 16.87 -4.01
CA ASN A 439 -32.47 16.57 -2.60
C ASN A 439 -31.45 17.33 -1.73
N VAL A 440 -31.91 17.82 -0.58
CA VAL A 440 -31.00 18.30 0.46
C VAL A 440 -30.31 17.09 1.08
N ARG A 441 -29.00 17.11 1.14
CA ARG A 441 -28.19 15.98 1.63
C ARG A 441 -27.53 16.33 2.94
N VAL A 442 -27.62 15.42 3.89
CA VAL A 442 -26.98 15.58 5.21
C VAL A 442 -25.80 14.60 5.31
N PHE A 443 -24.62 15.11 5.64
CA PHE A 443 -23.37 14.34 5.74
C PHE A 443 -22.67 14.60 7.07
N ASP A 444 -21.88 13.65 7.53
CA ASP A 444 -20.82 13.92 8.51
C ASP A 444 -19.73 14.78 7.84
N VAL A 445 -19.23 15.76 8.56
CA VAL A 445 -18.17 16.68 8.09
C VAL A 445 -16.88 15.97 7.67
N GLN A 446 -16.64 14.77 8.17
CA GLN A 446 -15.49 13.96 7.78
C GLN A 446 -15.52 13.55 6.30
N HIS A 447 -16.70 13.50 5.70
CA HIS A 447 -16.91 13.14 4.30
C HIS A 447 -17.03 14.33 3.34
N ILE A 448 -16.70 15.53 3.81
CA ILE A 448 -16.85 16.77 3.03
C ILE A 448 -15.96 16.84 1.79
N LYS A 449 -14.86 16.10 1.79
CA LYS A 449 -13.86 16.18 0.73
C LYS A 449 -14.33 15.50 -0.57
N GLY A 450 -14.03 16.11 -1.72
CA GLY A 450 -14.45 15.61 -3.04
C GLY A 450 -15.91 15.93 -3.41
N LEU A 451 -16.69 16.52 -2.49
CA LEU A 451 -18.07 16.91 -2.73
C LEU A 451 -18.15 18.40 -3.11
N GLU A 452 -19.15 18.78 -3.90
CA GLU A 452 -19.35 20.14 -4.37
C GLU A 452 -20.83 20.46 -4.46
N PHE A 453 -21.23 21.63 -3.96
CA PHE A 453 -22.62 22.04 -3.90
C PHE A 453 -22.76 23.55 -4.16
N GLU A 454 -23.91 23.96 -4.68
CA GLU A 454 -24.26 25.37 -4.80
C GLU A 454 -24.51 26.00 -3.42
N ALA A 455 -25.16 25.25 -2.53
CA ALA A 455 -25.45 25.68 -1.17
C ALA A 455 -24.86 24.71 -0.12
N VAL A 456 -24.18 25.25 0.88
CA VAL A 456 -23.58 24.48 1.97
C VAL A 456 -23.95 25.07 3.32
N PHE A 457 -24.33 24.22 4.25
CA PHE A 457 -24.61 24.59 5.63
C PHE A 457 -23.75 23.76 6.60
N PHE A 458 -23.18 24.43 7.60
CA PHE A 458 -22.47 23.79 8.71
C PHE A 458 -23.25 23.93 10.01
N VAL A 459 -23.48 22.82 10.69
CA VAL A 459 -24.22 22.77 11.94
C VAL A 459 -23.25 22.62 13.12
N GLY A 460 -23.32 23.52 14.10
CA GLY A 460 -22.59 23.41 15.35
C GLY A 460 -21.06 23.52 15.19
N ILE A 461 -20.56 24.51 14.45
CA ILE A 461 -19.11 24.67 14.22
C ILE A 461 -18.31 24.91 15.50
N ASP A 462 -18.92 25.45 16.56
CA ASP A 462 -18.33 25.59 17.89
C ASP A 462 -18.08 24.23 18.56
N GLN A 463 -18.98 23.28 18.37
CA GLN A 463 -18.78 21.89 18.83
C GLN A 463 -17.68 21.19 18.06
N LEU A 464 -17.58 21.42 16.74
CA LEU A 464 -16.49 20.90 15.90
C LEU A 464 -15.14 21.45 16.37
N ALA A 465 -15.08 22.75 16.74
CA ALA A 465 -13.85 23.37 17.24
C ALA A 465 -13.35 22.73 18.54
N VAL A 466 -14.28 22.28 19.41
CA VAL A 466 -13.95 21.58 20.66
C VAL A 466 -13.59 20.10 20.40
N GLY A 467 -14.35 19.43 19.55
CA GLY A 467 -14.19 18.00 19.29
C GLY A 467 -12.95 17.66 18.44
N GLN A 468 -12.59 18.54 17.51
CA GLN A 468 -11.47 18.32 16.56
C GLN A 468 -10.61 19.59 16.37
N PRO A 469 -9.96 20.09 17.41
CA PRO A 469 -9.26 21.39 17.37
C PRO A 469 -8.14 21.45 16.33
N GLU A 470 -7.42 20.34 16.10
CA GLU A 470 -6.31 20.30 15.14
C GLU A 470 -6.77 20.35 13.67
N LEU A 471 -7.97 19.85 13.39
CA LEU A 471 -8.54 19.79 12.04
C LEU A 471 -9.58 20.88 11.78
N PHE A 472 -10.06 21.56 12.82
CA PHE A 472 -11.14 22.54 12.75
C PHE A 472 -10.95 23.57 11.64
N GLY A 473 -9.80 24.24 11.62
CA GLY A 473 -9.51 25.25 10.60
C GLY A 473 -9.52 24.67 9.17
N LYS A 474 -9.07 23.44 9.02
CA LYS A 474 -9.08 22.76 7.72
C LYS A 474 -10.49 22.39 7.28
N PHE A 475 -11.33 21.89 8.19
CA PHE A 475 -12.75 21.64 7.88
C PHE A 475 -13.48 22.92 7.49
N MET A 476 -13.19 24.03 8.16
CA MET A 476 -13.77 25.33 7.80
C MET A 476 -13.33 25.79 6.42
N TYR A 477 -12.05 25.66 6.08
CA TYR A 477 -11.54 26.00 4.75
C TYR A 477 -12.12 25.08 3.67
N VAL A 478 -12.00 23.75 3.85
CA VAL A 478 -12.52 22.78 2.89
C VAL A 478 -14.02 23.01 2.70
N GLY A 479 -14.76 23.22 3.77
CA GLY A 479 -16.18 23.46 3.72
C GLY A 479 -16.58 24.75 3.02
N ALA A 480 -15.93 25.84 3.33
CA ALA A 480 -16.16 27.10 2.64
C ALA A 480 -15.88 26.99 1.13
N THR A 481 -14.87 26.17 0.73
CA THR A 481 -14.56 25.95 -0.67
C THR A 481 -15.50 24.98 -1.41
N ARG A 482 -16.36 24.25 -0.67
CA ARG A 482 -17.40 23.38 -1.26
C ARG A 482 -18.65 24.16 -1.68
N ALA A 483 -18.88 25.35 -1.14
CA ALA A 483 -20.00 26.22 -1.50
C ALA A 483 -19.64 27.05 -2.72
N ALA A 484 -20.49 26.99 -3.76
CA ALA A 484 -20.34 27.85 -4.94
C ALA A 484 -20.99 29.22 -4.72
N GLN A 485 -22.21 29.28 -4.14
CA GLN A 485 -23.01 30.50 -4.03
C GLN A 485 -23.50 30.80 -2.61
N TYR A 486 -23.98 29.78 -1.87
CA TYR A 486 -24.62 29.97 -0.59
C TYR A 486 -23.88 29.24 0.52
N LEU A 487 -23.56 29.94 1.59
CA LEU A 487 -22.91 29.35 2.77
C LEU A 487 -23.60 29.80 4.04
N GLY A 488 -24.03 28.84 4.85
CA GLY A 488 -24.63 29.08 6.17
C GLY A 488 -23.87 28.33 7.25
N MET A 489 -23.77 28.94 8.44
CA MET A 489 -23.11 28.30 9.59
C MET A 489 -23.96 28.50 10.85
N THR A 490 -23.95 27.51 11.75
CA THR A 490 -24.60 27.64 13.06
C THR A 490 -23.62 27.31 14.17
N CYS A 491 -23.83 28.00 15.32
CA CYS A 491 -23.15 27.73 16.59
C CYS A 491 -24.20 27.50 17.68
N THR A 492 -23.96 26.56 18.59
CA THR A 492 -24.77 26.37 19.80
C THR A 492 -24.43 27.41 20.88
N ALA A 493 -23.22 27.94 20.83
CA ALA A 493 -22.74 29.06 21.64
C ALA A 493 -22.28 30.22 20.72
N ALA A 494 -21.32 31.01 21.15
CA ALA A 494 -20.72 32.06 20.35
C ALA A 494 -19.79 31.48 19.26
N LEU A 495 -19.51 32.28 18.24
CA LEU A 495 -18.50 31.96 17.20
C LEU A 495 -17.15 31.63 17.87
N PRO A 496 -16.49 30.53 17.48
CA PRO A 496 -15.18 30.20 18.03
C PRO A 496 -14.15 31.32 17.87
N ASN A 497 -13.33 31.58 18.91
CA ASN A 497 -12.35 32.66 18.93
C ASN A 497 -11.42 32.66 17.73
N ALA A 498 -11.05 31.48 17.21
CA ALA A 498 -10.22 31.34 16.02
C ALA A 498 -10.86 31.95 14.76
N LEU A 499 -12.18 32.03 14.69
CA LEU A 499 -12.93 32.58 13.57
C LEU A 499 -13.50 34.00 13.86
N GLU A 500 -13.28 34.56 15.04
CA GLU A 500 -13.76 35.89 15.38
C GLU A 500 -13.37 36.99 14.39
N PRO A 501 -12.13 37.00 13.83
CA PRO A 501 -11.75 37.94 12.77
C PRO A 501 -12.59 37.86 11.50
N LEU A 502 -13.30 36.74 11.29
CA LEU A 502 -14.13 36.48 10.11
C LEU A 502 -15.56 37.00 10.28
N ARG A 503 -15.96 37.44 11.49
CA ARG A 503 -17.33 37.92 11.80
C ARG A 503 -17.81 38.97 10.80
N LYS A 504 -16.90 39.81 10.31
CA LYS A 504 -17.20 40.87 9.34
C LYS A 504 -17.77 40.35 7.99
N HIS A 505 -17.56 39.09 7.66
CA HIS A 505 -18.08 38.48 6.44
C HIS A 505 -19.49 37.96 6.55
N PHE A 506 -19.99 37.74 7.78
CA PHE A 506 -21.25 37.08 8.02
C PHE A 506 -22.42 38.08 8.12
N GLY A 507 -23.48 37.78 7.40
CA GLY A 507 -24.80 38.38 7.60
C GLY A 507 -25.67 37.50 8.51
N THR A 508 -26.84 38.04 8.93
CA THR A 508 -27.83 37.30 9.73
C THR A 508 -28.85 36.56 8.86
N ASN A 509 -29.12 37.06 7.68
CA ASN A 509 -30.08 36.50 6.71
C ASN A 509 -29.74 36.96 5.30
N TRP A 510 -30.32 36.29 4.31
CA TRP A 510 -30.30 36.72 2.92
C TRP A 510 -31.56 37.57 2.66
N ASN A 511 -31.38 38.79 2.22
CA ASN A 511 -32.50 39.67 1.89
C ASN A 511 -32.98 39.32 0.46
N ALA A 512 -34.26 39.00 0.31
CA ALA A 512 -34.87 38.64 -0.99
C ALA A 512 -34.65 39.71 -2.10
N ALA A 513 -34.53 41.00 -1.71
CA ALA A 513 -34.20 42.07 -2.68
C ALA A 513 -32.76 42.01 -3.21
N ARG A 514 -31.79 41.41 -2.48
CA ARG A 514 -30.42 41.17 -2.96
C ARG A 514 -30.32 39.89 -3.78
N LEU A 515 -31.16 38.91 -3.51
CA LEU A 515 -31.25 37.69 -4.33
C LEU A 515 -31.69 37.98 -5.78
N GLY A 516 -32.58 38.98 -5.98
CA GLY A 516 -33.07 39.38 -7.30
C GLY A 516 -32.14 40.29 -8.14
N GLN A 517 -31.03 40.77 -7.57
CA GLN A 517 -30.08 41.64 -8.31
C GLN A 517 -29.01 40.90 -9.10
N THR A 518 -28.79 39.62 -8.81
CA THR A 518 -27.75 38.82 -9.49
C THR A 518 -28.14 38.37 -10.89
N ASP A 519 -29.45 38.27 -11.24
CA ASP A 519 -29.89 37.80 -12.55
C ASP A 519 -30.11 38.93 -13.58
N SER A 520 -30.16 40.20 -13.14
CA SER A 520 -30.43 41.30 -14.10
C SER A 520 -29.20 41.80 -14.88
N GLN A 521 -27.99 41.33 -14.57
CA GLN A 521 -26.75 41.71 -15.27
C GLN A 521 -26.18 40.62 -16.20
N GLY A 522 -26.74 39.41 -16.21
CA GLY A 522 -26.24 38.28 -17.00
C GLY A 522 -26.85 38.08 -18.40
N HIS A 523 -27.78 38.95 -18.83
CA HIS A 523 -28.47 38.79 -20.13
C HIS A 523 -28.38 40.04 -21.03
N ASN A 524 -27.21 40.62 -21.20
CA ASN A 524 -26.94 41.56 -22.28
C ASN A 524 -25.49 41.46 -22.73
N THR A 525 -25.20 40.43 -23.52
CA THR A 525 -24.31 40.51 -24.71
C THR A 525 -24.42 39.21 -25.50
#